data_2a175030ca36d598cb066afcc0964dd7
#
_entry.id   2a175030ca36d598cb066afcc0964dd7
#
_cell.length_a   1.000
_cell.length_b   1.000
_cell.length_c   1.000
_cell.angle_alpha   90.00
_cell.angle_beta   90.00
_cell.angle_gamma   90.00
#
_symmetry.space_group_name_H-M   'P 1'
#
loop_
_entity.id
_entity.type
_entity.pdbx_description
1 polymer ?
#
loop_
_entity_poly.entity_id
_entity_poly.type
_entity_poly.pdbx_seq_one_letter_code
_entity_poly.pdbx_strand_id
1 'polypeptide(L)'
;TGDWSSDVCSSDLGWGYQWATDKHGRERNTDTDFSLANYREVDTRLAEYQRIGNVAEKILKALPEDKKACYYQSLYYPVKGCELLNRMILNGQRNRWYSIQQRATTAELEKMTKACYDSLEVITKGYNSLLGGKWDHVMTMKQGFAAAYFELPALRKVNLAPTASLGILAEGEDILKGQKSFHSLPCFNTYFRQSYYVDVFNKGATPLKWKASVSDNWILLSQKAGETAMENRIEVSIDWAKVPTGEKVFGTLEIASDR
;
A
#
# COMPACT_ATOMS: atom_id res chain seq x y z
N THR A 1 -11.58 -28.06 -15.16
CA THR A 1 -10.32 -27.30 -15.18
C THR A 1 -10.59 -25.97 -14.50
N GLY A 2 -10.45 -25.96 -13.17
CA GLY A 2 -10.60 -24.76 -12.38
C GLY A 2 -9.54 -23.74 -12.78
N ASP A 3 -9.92 -22.49 -12.84
CA ASP A 3 -9.01 -21.37 -13.06
C ASP A 3 -8.16 -21.17 -11.79
N TRP A 4 -7.08 -21.94 -11.73
CA TRP A 4 -6.14 -21.94 -10.60
C TRP A 4 -5.56 -20.56 -10.29
N SER A 5 -5.46 -19.70 -11.28
CA SER A 5 -4.90 -18.36 -11.11
C SER A 5 -5.88 -17.40 -10.44
N SER A 6 -7.18 -17.54 -10.71
CA SER A 6 -8.20 -16.72 -10.04
C SER A 6 -8.44 -17.15 -8.60
N ASP A 7 -8.40 -18.46 -8.30
CA ASP A 7 -8.63 -18.96 -6.95
C ASP A 7 -7.50 -18.61 -5.98
N VAL A 8 -6.24 -18.72 -6.41
CA VAL A 8 -5.08 -18.35 -5.56
C VAL A 8 -5.05 -16.85 -5.30
N CYS A 9 -5.29 -16.03 -6.32
CA CYS A 9 -5.29 -14.57 -6.15
C CYS A 9 -6.50 -14.08 -5.34
N SER A 10 -7.66 -14.74 -5.48
CA SER A 10 -8.86 -14.32 -4.78
C SER A 10 -8.84 -14.71 -3.31
N SER A 11 -8.42 -15.91 -2.96
CA SER A 11 -8.31 -16.35 -1.56
C SER A 11 -7.24 -15.57 -0.78
N ASP A 12 -6.15 -15.16 -1.45
CA ASP A 12 -5.06 -14.41 -0.83
C ASP A 12 -5.33 -12.92 -0.65
N LEU A 13 -6.30 -12.36 -1.36
CA LEU A 13 -6.67 -10.96 -1.18
C LEU A 13 -7.49 -10.73 0.10
N GLY A 14 -8.01 -11.81 0.72
CA GLY A 14 -8.86 -11.70 1.90
C GLY A 14 -10.09 -10.84 1.57
N TRP A 15 -11.13 -11.49 1.12
CA TRP A 15 -12.29 -10.84 0.53
C TRP A 15 -13.27 -10.28 1.56
N GLY A 16 -12.87 -9.28 2.30
CA GLY A 16 -13.81 -8.38 2.94
C GLY A 16 -14.01 -7.16 2.05
N TYR A 17 -15.03 -7.17 1.25
CA TYR A 17 -15.23 -6.17 0.22
C TYR A 17 -16.21 -5.09 0.61
N GLN A 18 -15.83 -3.84 0.38
CA GLN A 18 -16.84 -2.82 0.13
C GLN A 18 -17.23 -2.86 -1.34
N TRP A 19 -18.47 -3.16 -1.62
CA TRP A 19 -19.01 -3.23 -2.96
C TRP A 19 -19.47 -1.85 -3.43
N ALA A 20 -19.06 -1.45 -4.63
CA ALA A 20 -19.62 -0.31 -5.32
C ALA A 20 -20.41 -0.78 -6.54
N THR A 21 -21.52 -0.14 -6.80
CA THR A 21 -22.37 -0.44 -7.96
C THR A 21 -21.79 0.21 -9.22
N ASP A 22 -21.58 -0.55 -10.27
CA ASP A 22 -21.17 -0.03 -11.58
C ASP A 22 -22.37 0.57 -12.35
N LYS A 23 -22.09 1.15 -13.53
CA LYS A 23 -23.12 1.74 -14.42
C LYS A 23 -24.20 0.76 -14.90
N HIS A 24 -24.02 -0.53 -14.70
CA HIS A 24 -24.98 -1.58 -15.06
C HIS A 24 -25.69 -2.16 -13.83
N GLY A 25 -25.56 -1.53 -12.66
CA GLY A 25 -26.15 -2.01 -11.42
C GLY A 25 -25.44 -3.22 -10.79
N ARG A 26 -24.24 -3.58 -11.29
CA ARG A 26 -23.44 -4.68 -10.73
C ARG A 26 -22.55 -4.16 -9.59
N GLU A 27 -22.51 -4.91 -8.53
CA GLU A 27 -21.63 -4.59 -7.42
C GLU A 27 -20.17 -4.86 -7.80
N ARG A 28 -19.27 -3.95 -7.37
CA ARG A 28 -17.83 -4.05 -7.59
C ARG A 28 -17.10 -3.89 -6.29
N ASN A 29 -15.97 -4.56 -6.20
CA ASN A 29 -15.01 -4.31 -5.15
C ASN A 29 -14.30 -2.98 -5.35
N THR A 30 -14.32 -2.15 -4.33
CA THR A 30 -13.56 -0.89 -4.33
C THR A 30 -12.41 -0.90 -3.36
N ASP A 31 -12.60 -1.48 -2.18
CA ASP A 31 -11.62 -1.53 -1.11
C ASP A 31 -11.53 -2.94 -0.53
N THR A 32 -10.41 -3.23 0.10
CA THR A 32 -10.16 -4.48 0.82
C THR A 32 -10.27 -4.24 2.32
N ASP A 33 -10.39 -5.31 3.12
CA ASP A 33 -10.36 -5.23 4.58
C ASP A 33 -8.94 -5.09 5.14
N PHE A 34 -7.91 -5.12 4.28
CA PHE A 34 -6.54 -4.90 4.73
C PHE A 34 -6.37 -3.51 5.32
N SER A 35 -5.86 -3.47 6.55
CA SER A 35 -5.67 -2.20 7.24
C SER A 35 -4.54 -1.37 6.60
N LEU A 36 -4.85 -0.11 6.31
CA LEU A 36 -3.87 0.89 5.87
C LEU A 36 -3.16 1.58 7.04
N ALA A 37 -3.69 1.44 8.26
CA ALA A 37 -3.26 2.21 9.43
C ALA A 37 -2.78 1.34 10.60
N ASN A 38 -2.96 0.01 10.55
CA ASN A 38 -2.62 -0.88 11.64
C ASN A 38 -1.64 -1.96 11.20
N TYR A 39 -0.73 -2.33 12.07
CA TYR A 39 0.16 -3.50 11.94
C TYR A 39 0.98 -3.56 10.66
N ARG A 40 1.07 -2.46 9.90
CA ARG A 40 1.72 -2.40 8.58
C ARG A 40 1.23 -3.47 7.61
N GLU A 41 -0.02 -3.87 7.76
CA GLU A 41 -0.58 -5.03 7.07
C GLU A 41 -0.42 -4.90 5.55
N VAL A 42 -0.85 -3.77 4.98
CA VAL A 42 -0.71 -3.51 3.53
C VAL A 42 0.74 -3.36 3.11
N ASP A 43 1.59 -2.70 3.91
CA ASP A 43 3.00 -2.52 3.59
C ASP A 43 3.75 -3.85 3.53
N THR A 44 3.52 -4.70 4.53
CA THR A 44 4.13 -6.03 4.60
C THR A 44 3.66 -6.90 3.42
N ARG A 45 2.35 -6.89 3.15
CA ARG A 45 1.78 -7.64 2.03
C ARG A 45 2.39 -7.22 0.69
N LEU A 46 2.44 -5.92 0.41
CA LEU A 46 3.02 -5.40 -0.83
C LEU A 46 4.52 -5.72 -0.97
N ALA A 47 5.27 -5.63 0.13
CA ALA A 47 6.69 -5.96 0.14
C ALA A 47 6.94 -7.44 -0.16
N GLU A 48 6.15 -8.35 0.44
CA GLU A 48 6.28 -9.79 0.20
C GLU A 48 5.90 -10.19 -1.23
N TYR A 49 4.81 -9.67 -1.77
CA TYR A 49 4.46 -9.92 -3.17
C TYR A 49 5.52 -9.39 -4.13
N GLN A 50 6.07 -8.20 -3.87
CA GLN A 50 7.16 -7.64 -4.67
C GLN A 50 8.41 -8.50 -4.60
N ARG A 51 8.78 -9.00 -3.41
CA ARG A 51 9.91 -9.89 -3.22
C ARG A 51 9.77 -11.17 -4.06
N ILE A 52 8.61 -11.81 -4.01
CA ILE A 52 8.32 -13.03 -4.76
C ILE A 52 8.31 -12.74 -6.27
N GLY A 53 7.68 -11.67 -6.72
CA GLY A 53 7.64 -11.24 -8.11
C GLY A 53 9.04 -10.95 -8.68
N ASN A 54 9.91 -10.31 -7.89
CA ASN A 54 11.30 -10.06 -8.28
C ASN A 54 12.09 -11.37 -8.43
N VAL A 55 11.86 -12.35 -7.57
CA VAL A 55 12.49 -13.68 -7.70
C VAL A 55 12.00 -14.37 -8.98
N ALA A 56 10.70 -14.37 -9.25
CA ALA A 56 10.15 -14.97 -10.45
C ALA A 56 10.70 -14.32 -11.73
N GLU A 57 10.83 -13.00 -11.75
CA GLU A 57 11.42 -12.27 -12.87
C GLU A 57 12.90 -12.61 -13.07
N LYS A 58 13.68 -12.70 -11.99
CA LYS A 58 15.08 -13.08 -12.02
C LYS A 58 15.27 -14.49 -12.61
N ILE A 59 14.43 -15.43 -12.19
CA ILE A 59 14.46 -16.82 -12.72
C ILE A 59 14.12 -16.81 -14.21
N LEU A 60 13.06 -16.13 -14.64
CA LEU A 60 12.68 -16.05 -16.06
C LEU A 60 13.83 -15.55 -16.94
N LYS A 61 14.56 -14.53 -16.48
CA LYS A 61 15.71 -13.97 -17.20
C LYS A 61 16.90 -14.95 -17.31
N ALA A 62 17.07 -15.80 -16.30
CA ALA A 62 18.20 -16.74 -16.22
C ALA A 62 17.93 -18.08 -16.94
N LEU A 63 16.67 -18.40 -17.24
CA LEU A 63 16.30 -19.67 -17.87
C LEU A 63 16.77 -19.75 -19.34
N PRO A 64 17.16 -20.97 -19.81
CA PRO A 64 17.33 -21.26 -21.24
C PRO A 64 16.05 -20.99 -22.03
N GLU A 65 16.18 -20.59 -23.29
CA GLU A 65 15.05 -20.14 -24.12
C GLU A 65 13.96 -21.21 -24.28
N ASP A 66 14.36 -22.48 -24.42
CA ASP A 66 13.45 -23.63 -24.55
C ASP A 66 12.60 -23.90 -23.28
N LYS A 67 12.98 -23.34 -22.13
CA LYS A 67 12.27 -23.48 -20.86
C LYS A 67 11.40 -22.27 -20.50
N LYS A 68 11.66 -21.11 -21.10
CA LYS A 68 10.99 -19.85 -20.75
C LYS A 68 9.48 -19.90 -20.94
N ALA A 69 8.99 -20.47 -22.04
CA ALA A 69 7.55 -20.52 -22.31
C ALA A 69 6.78 -21.31 -21.24
N CYS A 70 7.32 -22.49 -20.85
CA CYS A 70 6.71 -23.31 -19.80
C CYS A 70 6.72 -22.59 -18.44
N TYR A 71 7.87 -22.00 -18.07
CA TYR A 71 8.01 -21.26 -16.82
C TYR A 71 7.10 -20.01 -16.80
N TYR A 72 7.04 -19.28 -17.91
CA TYR A 72 6.18 -18.11 -18.02
C TYR A 72 4.71 -18.47 -17.75
N GLN A 73 4.23 -19.53 -18.37
CA GLN A 73 2.86 -19.99 -18.25
C GLN A 73 2.52 -20.48 -16.85
N SER A 74 3.40 -21.33 -16.28
CA SER A 74 3.08 -22.07 -15.05
C SER A 74 3.42 -21.33 -13.76
N LEU A 75 4.39 -20.42 -13.77
CA LEU A 75 4.88 -19.75 -12.57
C LEU A 75 4.97 -18.23 -12.70
N TYR A 76 5.60 -17.71 -13.76
CA TYR A 76 5.83 -16.26 -13.86
C TYR A 76 4.52 -15.48 -13.95
N TYR A 77 3.64 -15.87 -14.88
CA TYR A 77 2.38 -15.17 -15.10
C TYR A 77 1.48 -15.13 -13.86
N PRO A 78 1.17 -16.26 -13.19
CA PRO A 78 0.35 -16.20 -11.97
C PRO A 78 1.03 -15.43 -10.83
N VAL A 79 2.33 -15.62 -10.59
CA VAL A 79 3.06 -14.92 -9.53
C VAL A 79 3.11 -13.41 -9.79
N LYS A 80 3.51 -13.01 -11.00
CA LYS A 80 3.60 -11.60 -11.36
C LYS A 80 2.23 -10.94 -11.48
N GLY A 81 1.25 -11.68 -11.96
CA GLY A 81 -0.14 -11.24 -11.99
C GLY A 81 -0.69 -10.95 -10.60
N CYS A 82 -0.45 -11.84 -9.63
CA CYS A 82 -0.85 -11.63 -8.24
C CYS A 82 -0.14 -10.41 -7.61
N GLU A 83 1.17 -10.23 -7.83
CA GLU A 83 1.90 -9.04 -7.36
C GLU A 83 1.27 -7.76 -7.92
N LEU A 84 1.10 -7.68 -9.23
CA LEU A 84 0.59 -6.48 -9.89
C LEU A 84 -0.86 -6.18 -9.50
N LEU A 85 -1.70 -7.22 -9.37
CA LEU A 85 -3.09 -7.08 -8.95
C LEU A 85 -3.19 -6.56 -7.51
N ASN A 86 -2.43 -7.12 -6.57
CA ASN A 86 -2.38 -6.63 -5.19
C ASN A 86 -1.92 -5.18 -5.15
N ARG A 87 -0.85 -4.82 -5.88
CA ARG A 87 -0.35 -3.45 -5.95
C ARG A 87 -1.38 -2.49 -6.56
N MET A 88 -2.07 -2.90 -7.60
CA MET A 88 -3.11 -2.10 -8.24
C MET A 88 -4.26 -1.80 -7.28
N ILE A 89 -4.80 -2.83 -6.63
CA ILE A 89 -5.97 -2.69 -5.75
C ILE A 89 -5.60 -1.91 -4.49
N LEU A 90 -4.52 -2.28 -3.81
CA LEU A 90 -4.14 -1.66 -2.54
C LEU A 90 -3.62 -0.23 -2.70
N ASN A 91 -2.88 0.08 -3.78
CA ASN A 91 -2.50 1.46 -4.07
C ASN A 91 -3.70 2.31 -4.51
N GLY A 92 -4.66 1.73 -5.23
CA GLY A 92 -5.92 2.39 -5.54
C GLY A 92 -6.74 2.71 -4.28
N GLN A 93 -6.81 1.79 -3.33
CA GLN A 93 -7.41 2.01 -2.02
C GLN A 93 -6.67 3.11 -1.23
N ARG A 94 -5.33 3.05 -1.16
CA ARG A 94 -4.52 4.12 -0.56
C ARG A 94 -4.76 5.47 -1.22
N ASN A 95 -4.81 5.52 -2.55
CA ASN A 95 -5.09 6.76 -3.28
C ASN A 95 -6.42 7.38 -2.82
N ARG A 96 -7.49 6.60 -2.74
CA ARG A 96 -8.80 7.09 -2.29
C ARG A 96 -8.79 7.59 -0.84
N TRP A 97 -8.17 6.86 0.07
CA TRP A 97 -8.13 7.20 1.48
C TRP A 97 -7.18 8.36 1.76
N TYR A 98 -5.99 8.38 1.15
CA TYR A 98 -5.03 9.47 1.29
C TYR A 98 -5.54 10.78 0.67
N SER A 99 -6.42 10.71 -0.33
CA SER A 99 -7.08 11.89 -0.88
C SER A 99 -7.96 12.61 0.13
N ILE A 100 -8.59 11.88 1.07
CA ILE A 100 -9.39 12.44 2.16
C ILE A 100 -8.51 13.30 3.09
N GLN A 101 -7.27 12.88 3.28
CA GLN A 101 -6.28 13.60 4.09
C GLN A 101 -5.50 14.68 3.29
N GLN A 102 -5.80 14.86 2.01
CA GLN A 102 -5.11 15.80 1.12
C GLN A 102 -3.60 15.52 1.02
N ARG A 103 -3.15 14.26 1.08
CA ARG A 103 -1.73 13.90 1.01
C ARG A 103 -1.17 14.12 -0.41
N ALA A 104 0.01 14.70 -0.50
CA ALA A 104 0.75 14.85 -1.76
C ALA A 104 1.06 13.49 -2.44
N THR A 105 1.24 12.43 -1.65
CA THR A 105 1.44 11.05 -2.11
C THR A 105 0.32 10.51 -3.01
N THR A 106 -0.88 11.10 -2.94
CA THR A 106 -2.06 10.66 -3.72
C THR A 106 -1.77 10.64 -5.23
N ALA A 107 -1.01 11.61 -5.76
CA ALA A 107 -0.68 11.67 -7.17
C ALA A 107 0.28 10.55 -7.62
N GLU A 108 1.23 10.17 -6.75
CA GLU A 108 2.15 9.06 -7.02
C GLU A 108 1.42 7.71 -6.97
N LEU A 109 0.52 7.53 -6.01
CA LEU A 109 -0.32 6.34 -5.93
C LEU A 109 -1.22 6.17 -7.18
N GLU A 110 -1.73 7.28 -7.76
CA GLU A 110 -2.44 7.24 -9.03
C GLU A 110 -1.56 6.69 -10.15
N LYS A 111 -0.32 7.19 -10.29
CA LYS A 111 0.63 6.71 -11.30
C LYS A 111 0.99 5.25 -11.10
N MET A 112 1.30 4.86 -9.86
CA MET A 112 1.65 3.48 -9.53
C MET A 112 0.51 2.51 -9.84
N THR A 113 -0.73 2.88 -9.54
CA THR A 113 -1.91 2.05 -9.81
C THR A 113 -2.10 1.84 -11.31
N LYS A 114 -2.00 2.92 -12.11
CA LYS A 114 -2.08 2.85 -13.57
C LYS A 114 -0.96 2.00 -14.17
N ALA A 115 0.27 2.18 -13.70
CA ALA A 115 1.42 1.39 -14.16
C ALA A 115 1.26 -0.11 -13.87
N CYS A 116 0.65 -0.47 -12.74
CA CYS A 116 0.34 -1.87 -12.45
C CYS A 116 -0.74 -2.42 -13.40
N TYR A 117 -1.78 -1.64 -13.69
CA TYR A 117 -2.81 -2.01 -14.65
C TYR A 117 -2.23 -2.25 -16.05
N ASP A 118 -1.43 -1.31 -16.55
CA ASP A 118 -0.75 -1.44 -17.86
C ASP A 118 0.18 -2.65 -17.89
N SER A 119 0.91 -2.91 -16.78
CA SER A 119 1.79 -4.06 -16.66
C SER A 119 1.04 -5.39 -16.68
N LEU A 120 -0.15 -5.46 -16.07
CA LEU A 120 -1.03 -6.64 -16.16
C LEU A 120 -1.44 -6.94 -17.62
N GLU A 121 -1.77 -5.89 -18.38
CA GLU A 121 -2.07 -6.07 -19.82
C GLU A 121 -0.84 -6.58 -20.60
N VAL A 122 0.35 -6.06 -20.28
CA VAL A 122 1.60 -6.49 -20.94
C VAL A 122 1.89 -7.97 -20.68
N ILE A 123 1.85 -8.42 -19.42
CA ILE A 123 2.12 -9.84 -19.12
C ILE A 123 1.04 -10.77 -19.67
N THR A 124 -0.22 -10.31 -19.74
CA THR A 124 -1.32 -11.06 -20.35
C THR A 124 -1.12 -11.23 -21.86
N LYS A 125 -0.74 -10.16 -22.56
CA LYS A 125 -0.36 -10.26 -23.99
C LYS A 125 0.85 -11.17 -24.18
N GLY A 126 1.85 -11.07 -23.28
CA GLY A 126 3.00 -11.98 -23.27
C GLY A 126 2.58 -13.46 -23.18
N TYR A 127 1.65 -13.78 -22.27
CA TYR A 127 1.10 -15.14 -22.14
C TYR A 127 0.43 -15.62 -23.43
N ASN A 128 -0.47 -14.82 -23.98
CA ASN A 128 -1.24 -15.17 -25.17
C ASN A 128 -0.35 -15.35 -26.42
N SER A 129 0.79 -14.67 -26.48
CA SER A 129 1.74 -14.78 -27.61
C SER A 129 2.72 -15.97 -27.52
N LEU A 130 2.74 -16.70 -26.39
CA LEU A 130 3.65 -17.83 -26.21
C LEU A 130 3.49 -18.88 -27.31
N LEU A 131 4.64 -19.45 -27.73
CA LEU A 131 4.68 -20.53 -28.74
C LEU A 131 3.94 -20.19 -30.05
N GLY A 132 4.16 -18.96 -30.53
CA GLY A 132 3.52 -18.48 -31.77
C GLY A 132 2.03 -18.25 -31.68
N GLY A 133 1.53 -17.92 -30.47
CA GLY A 133 0.12 -17.68 -30.24
C GLY A 133 -0.72 -18.92 -29.96
N LYS A 134 -0.09 -20.04 -29.63
CA LYS A 134 -0.81 -21.28 -29.27
C LYS A 134 -1.87 -21.09 -28.19
N TRP A 135 -1.65 -20.11 -27.30
CA TRP A 135 -2.50 -19.79 -26.16
C TRP A 135 -3.27 -18.48 -26.33
N ASP A 136 -3.38 -18.01 -27.58
CA ASP A 136 -4.08 -16.74 -27.84
C ASP A 136 -5.54 -16.82 -27.36
N HIS A 137 -6.00 -15.71 -26.77
CA HIS A 137 -7.31 -15.56 -26.12
C HIS A 137 -7.57 -16.47 -24.88
N VAL A 138 -6.61 -17.27 -24.41
CA VAL A 138 -6.80 -18.10 -23.20
C VAL A 138 -6.82 -17.21 -21.95
N MET A 139 -5.91 -16.23 -21.87
CA MET A 139 -5.92 -15.22 -20.80
C MET A 139 -6.52 -13.93 -21.32
N THR A 140 -7.64 -13.52 -20.73
CA THR A 140 -8.34 -12.30 -21.12
C THR A 140 -8.86 -11.59 -19.88
N MET A 141 -8.29 -10.42 -19.59
CA MET A 141 -8.61 -9.65 -18.38
C MET A 141 -10.03 -9.06 -18.35
N LYS A 142 -10.71 -8.98 -19.48
CA LYS A 142 -11.94 -8.18 -19.63
C LYS A 142 -13.17 -8.99 -20.08
N GLN A 143 -13.26 -10.28 -19.71
CA GLN A 143 -14.41 -11.10 -20.10
C GLN A 143 -15.31 -11.48 -18.92
N GLY A 144 -16.62 -11.42 -19.16
CA GLY A 144 -17.64 -11.93 -18.28
C GLY A 144 -17.71 -11.24 -16.91
N PHE A 145 -18.17 -11.97 -15.92
CA PHE A 145 -18.34 -11.50 -14.55
C PHE A 145 -17.02 -11.03 -13.91
N ALA A 146 -15.92 -11.70 -14.23
CA ALA A 146 -14.59 -11.38 -13.68
C ALA A 146 -14.00 -10.07 -14.22
N ALA A 147 -14.51 -9.51 -15.32
CA ALA A 147 -14.00 -8.27 -15.90
C ALA A 147 -13.97 -7.10 -14.89
N ALA A 148 -14.94 -7.05 -13.98
CA ALA A 148 -15.04 -6.00 -12.97
C ALA A 148 -13.88 -6.00 -11.96
N TYR A 149 -13.25 -7.14 -11.72
CA TYR A 149 -12.12 -7.27 -10.77
C TYR A 149 -10.80 -6.77 -11.36
N PHE A 150 -10.68 -6.77 -12.69
CA PHE A 150 -9.48 -6.40 -13.40
C PHE A 150 -9.55 -5.01 -14.05
N GLU A 151 -10.62 -4.26 -13.79
CA GLU A 151 -10.70 -2.86 -14.21
C GLU A 151 -9.82 -1.99 -13.32
N LEU A 152 -9.35 -0.88 -13.91
CA LEU A 152 -8.63 0.14 -13.15
C LEU A 152 -9.52 0.65 -12.01
N PRO A 153 -9.09 0.59 -10.75
CA PRO A 153 -9.84 1.13 -9.63
C PRO A 153 -10.15 2.61 -9.80
N ALA A 154 -11.26 3.07 -9.22
CA ALA A 154 -11.55 4.49 -9.16
C ALA A 154 -10.43 5.22 -8.40
N LEU A 155 -9.87 6.27 -8.99
CA LEU A 155 -8.77 7.06 -8.45
C LEU A 155 -9.22 8.49 -8.18
N ARG A 156 -8.66 9.11 -7.17
CA ARG A 156 -8.94 10.48 -6.77
C ARG A 156 -7.71 11.37 -6.97
N LYS A 157 -7.96 12.62 -7.31
CA LYS A 157 -6.95 13.67 -7.38
C LYS A 157 -7.11 14.63 -6.20
N VAL A 158 -6.01 15.22 -5.80
CA VAL A 158 -5.96 16.20 -4.71
C VAL A 158 -5.42 17.51 -5.28
N ASN A 159 -6.06 18.61 -4.92
CA ASN A 159 -5.55 19.95 -5.19
C ASN A 159 -4.72 20.38 -3.98
N LEU A 160 -3.40 20.33 -4.12
CA LEU A 160 -2.48 20.68 -3.06
C LEU A 160 -2.45 22.20 -2.85
N ALA A 161 -2.29 22.63 -1.59
CA ALA A 161 -2.00 24.02 -1.28
C ALA A 161 -0.68 24.46 -1.93
N PRO A 162 -0.51 25.72 -2.35
CA PRO A 162 0.73 26.18 -2.97
C PRO A 162 1.96 26.02 -2.08
N THR A 163 1.78 26.17 -0.76
CA THR A 163 2.85 26.08 0.25
C THR A 163 2.77 24.75 0.99
N ALA A 164 3.90 24.32 1.57
CA ALA A 164 3.97 23.15 2.42
C ALA A 164 2.94 23.22 3.57
N SER A 165 2.32 22.10 3.87
CA SER A 165 1.35 22.00 4.94
C SER A 165 1.50 20.65 5.64
N LEU A 166 1.74 20.68 6.94
CA LEU A 166 1.94 19.50 7.76
C LEU A 166 0.62 18.74 7.96
N GLY A 167 0.67 17.43 7.77
CA GLY A 167 -0.33 16.47 8.21
C GLY A 167 0.32 15.36 9.01
N ILE A 168 -0.40 14.81 9.97
CA ILE A 168 0.06 13.75 10.87
C ILE A 168 -1.01 12.67 10.92
N LEU A 169 -0.56 11.41 10.96
CA LEU A 169 -1.39 10.25 11.28
C LEU A 169 -0.61 9.31 12.20
N ALA A 170 -1.16 8.99 13.35
CA ALA A 170 -0.61 7.98 14.24
C ALA A 170 -1.11 6.59 13.86
N GLU A 171 -0.28 5.56 14.02
CA GLU A 171 -0.69 4.16 13.85
C GLU A 171 -1.90 3.84 14.73
N GLY A 172 -2.86 3.12 14.19
CA GLY A 172 -4.11 2.79 14.90
C GLY A 172 -5.24 3.82 14.74
N GLU A 173 -4.96 4.98 14.17
CA GLU A 173 -6.01 5.96 13.92
C GLU A 173 -6.80 5.68 12.65
N ASP A 174 -8.08 6.02 12.71
CA ASP A 174 -8.98 5.87 11.58
C ASP A 174 -8.75 7.02 10.57
N ILE A 175 -8.22 6.67 9.42
CA ILE A 175 -7.95 7.58 8.30
C ILE A 175 -9.22 8.32 7.86
N LEU A 176 -10.37 7.69 7.96
CA LEU A 176 -11.65 8.23 7.47
C LEU A 176 -12.27 9.26 8.41
N LYS A 177 -11.83 9.34 9.66
CA LYS A 177 -12.39 10.29 10.66
C LYS A 177 -11.87 11.73 10.55
N GLY A 178 -11.10 12.03 9.51
CA GLY A 178 -10.57 13.37 9.30
C GLY A 178 -9.40 13.72 10.24
N GLN A 179 -8.83 14.92 10.05
CA GLN A 179 -7.72 15.39 10.88
C GLN A 179 -8.18 15.79 12.27
N LYS A 180 -7.51 15.25 13.27
CA LYS A 180 -7.67 15.64 14.67
C LYS A 180 -6.60 16.66 15.03
N SER A 181 -6.88 17.48 16.03
CA SER A 181 -5.89 18.38 16.65
C SER A 181 -4.97 17.64 17.62
N PHE A 182 -5.32 16.43 18.01
CA PHE A 182 -4.60 15.58 18.94
C PHE A 182 -4.59 14.13 18.44
N HIS A 183 -3.43 13.52 18.40
CA HIS A 183 -3.20 12.16 17.95
C HIS A 183 -2.76 11.28 19.12
N SER A 184 -3.08 10.00 19.10
CA SER A 184 -2.64 9.06 20.11
C SER A 184 -2.14 7.76 19.48
N LEU A 185 -0.97 7.32 19.89
CA LEU A 185 -0.48 5.98 19.58
C LEU A 185 -1.17 4.94 20.49
N PRO A 186 -1.27 3.67 20.05
CA PRO A 186 -1.68 2.59 20.92
C PRO A 186 -0.76 2.45 22.14
N CYS A 187 -1.27 1.81 23.20
CA CYS A 187 -0.49 1.62 24.43
C CYS A 187 0.70 0.69 24.19
N PHE A 188 1.88 1.15 24.59
CA PHE A 188 3.07 0.30 24.66
C PHE A 188 3.00 -0.57 25.92
N ASN A 189 3.57 -1.78 25.85
CA ASN A 189 3.69 -2.65 27.01
C ASN A 189 5.05 -3.36 27.09
N THR A 190 5.45 -3.74 28.29
CA THR A 190 6.74 -4.36 28.56
C THR A 190 6.90 -5.77 28.00
N TYR A 191 5.78 -6.45 27.73
CA TYR A 191 5.77 -7.82 27.23
C TYR A 191 6.21 -7.93 25.79
N PHE A 192 5.58 -7.13 24.92
CA PHE A 192 5.80 -7.24 23.47
C PHE A 192 6.89 -6.30 22.97
N ARG A 193 7.25 -5.27 23.74
CA ARG A 193 8.24 -4.25 23.35
C ARG A 193 8.07 -3.74 21.93
N GLN A 194 6.82 -3.55 21.54
CA GLN A 194 6.45 -3.13 20.20
C GLN A 194 6.95 -1.72 19.88
N SER A 195 7.08 -1.43 18.60
CA SER A 195 7.17 -0.09 18.06
C SER A 195 5.90 0.26 17.31
N TYR A 196 5.54 1.53 17.30
CA TYR A 196 4.47 2.07 16.48
C TYR A 196 5.04 3.17 15.57
N TYR A 197 4.28 3.58 14.58
CA TYR A 197 4.73 4.64 13.69
C TYR A 197 3.81 5.85 13.70
N VAL A 198 4.38 6.99 13.29
CA VAL A 198 3.67 8.21 12.96
C VAL A 198 4.04 8.60 11.53
N ASP A 199 3.04 8.73 10.67
CA ASP A 199 3.21 9.28 9.34
C ASP A 199 3.17 10.81 9.42
N VAL A 200 4.25 11.45 8.95
CA VAL A 200 4.37 12.88 8.72
C VAL A 200 4.25 13.11 7.22
N PHE A 201 3.20 13.77 6.78
CA PHE A 201 2.94 13.94 5.36
C PHE A 201 2.69 15.38 4.97
N ASN A 202 2.99 15.67 3.70
CA ASN A 202 2.79 16.98 3.11
C ASN A 202 1.42 17.07 2.45
N LYS A 203 0.72 18.18 2.68
CA LYS A 203 -0.55 18.56 2.02
C LYS A 203 -0.36 19.73 1.05
N GLY A 204 0.88 20.13 0.78
CA GLY A 204 1.24 21.22 -0.08
C GLY A 204 2.13 20.79 -1.23
N ALA A 205 2.32 21.73 -2.18
CA ALA A 205 3.09 21.49 -3.40
C ALA A 205 4.61 21.70 -3.22
N THR A 206 5.04 22.46 -2.19
CA THR A 206 6.46 22.66 -1.88
C THR A 206 6.91 21.67 -0.80
N PRO A 207 8.21 21.29 -0.76
CA PRO A 207 8.72 20.38 0.26
C PRO A 207 8.44 20.86 1.68
N LEU A 208 8.04 19.93 2.55
CA LEU A 208 7.74 20.14 3.96
C LEU A 208 8.99 19.85 4.79
N LYS A 209 9.47 20.85 5.53
CA LYS A 209 10.47 20.66 6.59
C LYS A 209 9.75 20.49 7.92
N TRP A 210 10.19 19.50 8.70
CA TRP A 210 9.57 19.18 9.98
C TRP A 210 10.61 18.81 11.03
N LYS A 211 10.24 19.01 12.30
CA LYS A 211 11.01 18.61 13.49
C LYS A 211 10.10 17.90 14.48
N ALA A 212 10.65 16.92 15.16
CA ALA A 212 9.98 16.17 16.20
C ALA A 212 10.76 16.28 17.53
N SER A 213 10.04 16.53 18.61
CA SER A 213 10.56 16.57 19.97
C SER A 213 9.72 15.68 20.88
N VAL A 214 10.33 15.19 21.95
CA VAL A 214 9.69 14.31 22.94
C VAL A 214 9.79 14.91 24.33
N SER A 215 8.78 14.69 25.15
CA SER A 215 8.76 15.18 26.53
C SER A 215 9.77 14.46 27.43
N ASP A 216 10.09 13.20 27.11
CA ASP A 216 10.84 12.31 27.98
C ASP A 216 11.92 11.53 27.23
N ASN A 217 13.01 11.22 27.90
CA ASN A 217 14.17 10.54 27.32
C ASN A 217 13.99 9.03 27.11
N TRP A 218 12.88 8.47 27.56
CA TRP A 218 12.50 7.07 27.32
C TRP A 218 11.72 6.89 26.02
N ILE A 219 11.28 7.97 25.35
CA ILE A 219 10.66 7.91 24.02
C ILE A 219 11.76 8.00 22.97
N LEU A 220 11.87 6.98 22.16
CA LEU A 220 12.87 6.89 21.09
C LEU A 220 12.19 7.09 19.74
N LEU A 221 12.79 7.94 18.91
CA LEU A 221 12.36 8.21 17.54
C LEU A 221 13.42 7.75 16.55
N SER A 222 13.01 7.11 15.46
CA SER A 222 13.91 6.75 14.36
C SER A 222 14.50 7.98 13.67
N GLN A 223 13.76 9.09 13.67
CA GLN A 223 14.15 10.36 13.05
C GLN A 223 13.53 11.51 13.82
N LYS A 224 14.32 12.57 14.08
CA LYS A 224 13.88 13.77 14.83
C LYS A 224 13.64 15.00 13.97
N ALA A 225 14.04 14.96 12.71
CA ALA A 225 13.80 16.04 11.74
C ALA A 225 13.90 15.47 10.32
N GLY A 226 13.29 16.14 9.36
CA GLY A 226 13.38 15.75 7.96
C GLY A 226 12.79 16.79 7.03
N GLU A 227 12.98 16.51 5.75
CA GLU A 227 12.33 17.22 4.65
C GLU A 227 11.69 16.19 3.72
N THR A 228 10.46 16.43 3.29
CA THR A 228 9.75 15.54 2.38
C THR A 228 8.84 16.31 1.44
N ALA A 229 8.80 15.89 0.18
CA ALA A 229 7.79 16.34 -0.76
C ALA A 229 6.45 15.59 -0.59
N MET A 230 6.48 14.37 -0.06
CA MET A 230 5.32 13.49 0.10
C MET A 230 5.08 13.14 1.57
N GLU A 231 5.79 12.13 2.09
CA GLU A 231 5.64 11.66 3.47
C GLU A 231 6.93 11.05 4.00
N ASN A 232 7.07 11.07 5.33
CA ASN A 232 8.06 10.34 6.10
C ASN A 232 7.35 9.55 7.19
N ARG A 233 7.86 8.36 7.50
CA ARG A 233 7.39 7.55 8.61
C ARG A 233 8.40 7.58 9.74
N ILE A 234 7.95 7.97 10.93
CA ILE A 234 8.76 8.00 12.15
C ILE A 234 8.39 6.78 12.98
N GLU A 235 9.37 5.92 13.26
CA GLU A 235 9.18 4.83 14.22
C GLU A 235 9.31 5.40 15.63
N VAL A 236 8.36 5.04 16.48
CA VAL A 236 8.34 5.38 17.90
C VAL A 236 8.50 4.10 18.71
N SER A 237 9.51 4.04 19.55
CA SER A 237 9.78 2.93 20.46
C SER A 237 10.10 3.42 21.87
N ILE A 238 10.15 2.50 22.82
CA ILE A 238 10.31 2.83 24.23
C ILE A 238 11.62 2.24 24.77
N ASP A 239 12.45 3.07 25.38
CA ASP A 239 13.58 2.64 26.19
C ASP A 239 13.09 2.25 27.58
N TRP A 240 12.72 0.98 27.72
CA TRP A 240 12.11 0.43 28.94
C TRP A 240 13.00 0.55 30.19
N ALA A 241 14.32 0.72 30.01
CA ALA A 241 15.23 0.91 31.14
C ALA A 241 15.11 2.28 31.78
N LYS A 242 14.55 3.25 31.06
CA LYS A 242 14.41 4.63 31.51
C LYS A 242 12.98 5.02 31.86
N VAL A 243 12.01 4.15 31.61
CA VAL A 243 10.61 4.43 31.95
C VAL A 243 10.46 4.53 33.47
N PRO A 244 9.83 5.58 34.01
CA PRO A 244 9.55 5.68 35.43
C PRO A 244 8.67 4.52 35.93
N THR A 245 8.81 4.15 37.20
CA THR A 245 7.95 3.16 37.82
C THR A 245 6.55 3.70 37.98
N GLY A 246 5.54 2.95 37.55
CA GLY A 246 4.13 3.33 37.66
C GLY A 246 3.23 2.37 36.90
N GLU A 247 1.95 2.34 37.21
CA GLU A 247 0.98 1.50 36.53
C GLU A 247 0.74 1.99 35.06
N LYS A 248 0.70 3.31 34.89
CA LYS A 248 0.59 3.97 33.59
C LYS A 248 1.47 5.20 33.58
N VAL A 249 2.27 5.34 32.53
CA VAL A 249 3.14 6.49 32.29
C VAL A 249 2.79 7.10 30.93
N PHE A 250 2.70 8.41 30.88
CA PHE A 250 2.37 9.15 29.67
C PHE A 250 3.57 9.98 29.22
N GLY A 251 3.74 10.05 27.90
CA GLY A 251 4.70 10.92 27.25
C GLY A 251 4.11 11.58 26.02
N THR A 252 4.70 12.66 25.58
CA THR A 252 4.24 13.47 24.46
C THR A 252 5.30 13.51 23.36
N LEU A 253 4.84 13.32 22.12
CA LEU A 253 5.58 13.58 20.91
C LEU A 253 5.00 14.83 20.24
N GLU A 254 5.80 15.86 20.06
CA GLU A 254 5.42 17.06 19.33
C GLU A 254 6.09 17.07 17.96
N ILE A 255 5.31 17.31 16.90
CA ILE A 255 5.83 17.44 15.54
C ILE A 255 5.40 18.79 14.99
N ALA A 256 6.36 19.59 14.57
CA ALA A 256 6.15 20.93 14.02
C ALA A 256 6.80 21.07 12.64
N SER A 257 6.19 21.87 11.78
CA SER A 257 6.80 22.31 10.53
C SER A 257 7.55 23.62 10.71
N ASP A 258 8.73 23.74 10.12
CA ASP A 258 9.36 25.04 9.95
C ASP A 258 8.46 25.87 9.00
N ARG A 259 8.05 27.05 9.47
CA ARG A 259 7.27 28.01 8.66
C ARG A 259 8.17 28.76 7.70
#